data_020973d7acbb619f009b4b93c5b650e3
#
_entry.id   020973d7acbb619f009b4b93c5b650e3
#
_cell.length_a   1.000
_cell.length_b   1.000
_cell.length_c   1.000
_cell.angle_alpha   90.00
_cell.angle_beta   90.00
_cell.angle_gamma   90.00
#
_symmetry.space_group_name_H-M   'P 1'
#
loop_
_entity.id
_entity.type
_entity.pdbx_description
1 polymer ?
#
loop_
_entity_poly.entity_id
_entity_poly.type
_entity_poly.pdbx_seq_one_letter_code
_entity_poly.pdbx_strand_id
1 'polypeptide(L)'
;MLSKVKSFGLSGLEGFMVTVEVDVSASLPACEIVGLPDAAVRESKERVRSAIKNSGFDYPVGRITVNLAPADMKKEGSIYDLPIALGIISATGQLKGPMPDYIYLGELALDGSIRGIHGLLPMVISASAQGYDTFVVPAANAPETSYISSVTAYGAASLQEAVDIINAKGSAVPWEKKQWSPKRISYHNDFEDIKGQYGAKRAAEIAAAGGHNMLLVGTPGSGKTMLAKSMPSILPELTFNEALEITKIQSITGIMETGEGIASERPFRSPHHSASTAALVGGGQKAMPGEISLAHYGVLFLDEFPEFSKDVLESLRQPLEDGVVTITRASAKATYPADFMLIAAMNPCPCGYYGSRMQECRCKPYEIAKYRNRISGPLLDRLDMHVEMAEVGYSDITSNKPGESSAAIRERVDEARRIQRERYKKDGIICNAQLSARLVKKYCVPDENGQRLMRQAYERLNLSARAYNRVMKVARTIADLSGGGDITYEHIAEAIQYRTVDKKYWGE
;
A
#
# COMPACT_ATOMS: atom_id res chain seq x y z
N MET A 1 -39.82 -6.69 -21.19
CA MET A 1 -39.17 -5.47 -21.73
C MET A 1 -37.73 -5.45 -21.29
N LEU A 2 -36.80 -5.18 -22.19
CA LEU A 2 -35.34 -5.20 -21.88
C LEU A 2 -34.88 -3.85 -21.32
N SER A 3 -34.18 -3.87 -20.19
CA SER A 3 -33.48 -2.72 -19.60
C SER A 3 -31.98 -3.00 -19.53
N LYS A 4 -31.16 -1.95 -19.68
CA LYS A 4 -29.69 -2.02 -19.54
C LYS A 4 -29.22 -0.99 -18.53
N VAL A 5 -28.42 -1.44 -17.56
CA VAL A 5 -27.85 -0.63 -16.50
C VAL A 5 -26.35 -0.83 -16.47
N LYS A 6 -25.58 0.26 -16.41
CA LYS A 6 -24.12 0.18 -16.34
C LYS A 6 -23.64 0.05 -14.90
N SER A 7 -22.67 -0.81 -14.69
CA SER A 7 -22.01 -1.05 -13.41
C SER A 7 -20.52 -1.32 -13.64
N PHE A 8 -19.74 -1.50 -12.58
CA PHE A 8 -18.33 -1.88 -12.65
C PHE A 8 -18.04 -3.04 -11.71
N GLY A 9 -17.09 -3.88 -12.09
CA GLY A 9 -16.50 -4.91 -11.26
C GLY A 9 -15.00 -4.67 -11.07
N LEU A 10 -14.36 -5.47 -10.20
CA LEU A 10 -12.92 -5.44 -9.95
C LEU A 10 -12.25 -6.75 -10.30
N SER A 11 -11.05 -6.64 -10.86
CA SER A 11 -10.09 -7.73 -10.97
C SER A 11 -8.74 -7.22 -10.42
N GLY A 12 -8.40 -7.61 -9.20
CA GLY A 12 -7.32 -6.96 -8.45
C GLY A 12 -7.63 -5.49 -8.16
N LEU A 13 -6.80 -4.57 -8.64
CA LEU A 13 -7.01 -3.10 -8.54
C LEU A 13 -7.67 -2.50 -9.79
N GLU A 14 -7.84 -3.27 -10.84
CA GLU A 14 -8.38 -2.79 -12.10
C GLU A 14 -9.90 -2.99 -12.18
N GLY A 15 -10.61 -1.92 -12.47
CA GLY A 15 -12.05 -1.95 -12.71
C GLY A 15 -12.38 -2.30 -14.17
N PHE A 16 -13.43 -3.08 -14.36
CA PHE A 16 -13.96 -3.40 -15.68
C PHE A 16 -15.46 -3.11 -15.75
N MET A 17 -15.92 -2.67 -16.93
CA MET A 17 -17.32 -2.38 -17.18
C MET A 17 -18.18 -3.65 -17.09
N VAL A 18 -19.32 -3.54 -16.42
CA VAL A 18 -20.35 -4.57 -16.39
C VAL A 18 -21.68 -3.96 -16.86
N THR A 19 -22.25 -4.52 -17.92
CA THR A 19 -23.61 -4.18 -18.35
C THR A 19 -24.57 -5.18 -17.75
N VAL A 20 -25.47 -4.69 -16.91
CA VAL A 20 -26.56 -5.46 -16.31
C VAL A 20 -27.77 -5.36 -17.24
N GLU A 21 -28.07 -6.43 -17.96
CA GLU A 21 -29.22 -6.52 -18.86
C GLU A 21 -30.33 -7.30 -18.17
N VAL A 22 -31.50 -6.68 -18.03
CA VAL A 22 -32.66 -7.28 -17.36
C VAL A 22 -33.81 -7.40 -18.36
N ASP A 23 -34.26 -8.64 -18.58
CA ASP A 23 -35.48 -8.91 -19.37
C ASP A 23 -36.56 -9.48 -18.47
N VAL A 24 -37.76 -8.90 -18.60
CA VAL A 24 -38.98 -9.34 -17.91
C VAL A 24 -39.99 -9.83 -18.94
N SER A 25 -40.35 -11.12 -18.85
CA SER A 25 -41.30 -11.77 -19.74
C SER A 25 -42.53 -12.35 -18.99
N ALA A 26 -43.68 -12.34 -19.64
CA ALA A 26 -44.93 -12.90 -19.10
C ALA A 26 -44.92 -14.45 -19.25
N SER A 27 -44.18 -15.14 -18.35
CA SER A 27 -44.09 -16.59 -18.29
C SER A 27 -44.09 -17.06 -16.83
N LEU A 28 -43.93 -18.37 -16.58
CA LEU A 28 -43.88 -18.91 -15.23
C LEU A 28 -42.84 -18.15 -14.39
N PRO A 29 -43.17 -17.76 -13.15
CA PRO A 29 -42.30 -16.98 -12.27
C PRO A 29 -40.98 -17.69 -12.04
N ALA A 30 -39.86 -17.06 -12.45
CA ALA A 30 -38.49 -17.51 -12.22
C ALA A 30 -37.55 -16.29 -12.21
N CYS A 31 -36.47 -16.36 -11.50
CA CYS A 31 -35.38 -15.37 -11.57
C CYS A 31 -34.05 -16.07 -11.79
N GLU A 32 -33.43 -15.80 -12.92
CA GLU A 32 -32.15 -16.38 -13.30
C GLU A 32 -31.10 -15.29 -13.53
N ILE A 33 -29.88 -15.50 -12.98
CA ILE A 33 -28.74 -14.61 -13.19
C ILE A 33 -27.66 -15.38 -13.93
N VAL A 34 -27.25 -14.88 -15.09
CA VAL A 34 -26.22 -15.44 -15.96
C VAL A 34 -25.06 -14.47 -16.16
N GLY A 35 -23.94 -14.92 -16.76
CA GLY A 35 -22.75 -14.08 -16.99
C GLY A 35 -21.64 -14.29 -15.95
N LEU A 36 -21.39 -15.56 -15.54
CA LEU A 36 -20.40 -15.97 -14.54
C LEU A 36 -20.56 -15.31 -13.16
N PRO A 37 -21.77 -15.32 -12.56
CA PRO A 37 -21.97 -14.81 -11.21
C PRO A 37 -21.33 -15.76 -10.16
N ASP A 38 -20.72 -15.20 -9.11
CA ASP A 38 -20.32 -15.96 -7.94
C ASP A 38 -21.55 -16.34 -7.06
N ALA A 39 -21.31 -17.00 -5.92
CA ALA A 39 -22.40 -17.38 -5.01
C ALA A 39 -23.15 -16.15 -4.47
N ALA A 40 -22.42 -15.09 -4.09
CA ALA A 40 -23.02 -13.86 -3.52
C ALA A 40 -23.90 -13.14 -4.53
N VAL A 41 -23.50 -13.10 -5.81
CA VAL A 41 -24.31 -12.54 -6.90
C VAL A 41 -25.55 -13.42 -7.18
N ARG A 42 -25.45 -14.74 -7.06
CA ARG A 42 -26.64 -15.62 -7.23
C ARG A 42 -27.64 -15.45 -6.11
N GLU A 43 -27.18 -15.20 -4.90
CA GLU A 43 -28.04 -14.94 -3.74
C GLU A 43 -28.71 -13.55 -3.80
N SER A 44 -28.20 -12.63 -4.61
CA SER A 44 -28.76 -11.27 -4.74
C SER A 44 -30.23 -11.26 -5.14
N LYS A 45 -30.73 -12.28 -5.87
CA LYS A 45 -32.12 -12.38 -6.30
C LYS A 45 -33.14 -12.25 -5.14
N GLU A 46 -32.84 -12.85 -3.99
CA GLU A 46 -33.74 -12.78 -2.82
C GLU A 46 -33.63 -11.43 -2.11
N ARG A 47 -32.40 -10.87 -2.01
CA ARG A 47 -32.21 -9.52 -1.45
C ARG A 47 -32.89 -8.47 -2.31
N VAL A 48 -32.63 -8.48 -3.62
CA VAL A 48 -33.26 -7.55 -4.59
C VAL A 48 -34.75 -7.63 -4.59
N ARG A 49 -35.33 -8.85 -4.57
CA ARG A 49 -36.79 -9.04 -4.51
C ARG A 49 -37.37 -8.40 -3.26
N SER A 50 -36.80 -8.64 -2.09
CA SER A 50 -37.26 -8.07 -0.83
C SER A 50 -37.09 -6.56 -0.80
N ALA A 51 -35.92 -6.05 -1.21
CA ALA A 51 -35.62 -4.64 -1.27
C ALA A 51 -36.60 -3.86 -2.16
N ILE A 52 -36.91 -4.35 -3.37
CA ILE A 52 -37.88 -3.74 -4.29
C ILE A 52 -39.23 -3.62 -3.62
N LYS A 53 -39.77 -4.70 -3.02
CA LYS A 53 -41.09 -4.70 -2.36
C LYS A 53 -41.12 -3.77 -1.14
N ASN A 54 -40.08 -3.84 -0.29
CA ASN A 54 -40.00 -3.05 0.93
C ASN A 54 -39.76 -1.55 0.66
N SER A 55 -39.24 -1.21 -0.53
CA SER A 55 -39.11 0.18 -1.02
C SER A 55 -40.37 0.70 -1.72
N GLY A 56 -41.48 -0.05 -1.75
CA GLY A 56 -42.74 0.39 -2.32
C GLY A 56 -42.87 0.24 -3.84
N PHE A 57 -42.00 -0.54 -4.47
CA PHE A 57 -42.06 -0.86 -5.90
C PHE A 57 -42.65 -2.24 -6.14
N ASP A 58 -43.34 -2.40 -7.30
CA ASP A 58 -43.91 -3.67 -7.70
C ASP A 58 -42.82 -4.62 -8.23
N TYR A 59 -42.77 -5.83 -7.67
CA TYR A 59 -41.95 -6.89 -8.19
C TYR A 59 -42.73 -7.72 -9.22
N PRO A 60 -42.26 -7.86 -10.48
CA PRO A 60 -43.04 -8.46 -11.55
C PRO A 60 -43.36 -9.95 -11.29
N VAL A 61 -44.61 -10.34 -11.65
CA VAL A 61 -45.02 -11.75 -11.67
C VAL A 61 -44.72 -12.29 -13.06
N GLY A 62 -43.53 -12.92 -13.21
CA GLY A 62 -43.09 -13.44 -14.50
C GLY A 62 -41.67 -13.97 -14.44
N ARG A 63 -41.12 -14.29 -15.58
CA ARG A 63 -39.71 -14.70 -15.66
C ARG A 63 -38.83 -13.48 -15.80
N ILE A 64 -37.85 -13.36 -14.90
CA ILE A 64 -36.79 -12.34 -14.91
C ILE A 64 -35.50 -13.02 -15.29
N THR A 65 -34.86 -12.55 -16.35
CA THR A 65 -33.50 -12.98 -16.73
C THR A 65 -32.56 -11.78 -16.58
N VAL A 66 -31.53 -11.94 -15.77
CA VAL A 66 -30.46 -10.95 -15.57
C VAL A 66 -29.19 -11.48 -16.20
N ASN A 67 -28.67 -10.77 -17.18
CA ASN A 67 -27.37 -11.08 -17.81
C ASN A 67 -26.34 -10.03 -17.40
N LEU A 68 -25.21 -10.50 -16.85
CA LEU A 68 -24.08 -9.65 -16.47
C LEU A 68 -22.98 -9.76 -17.52
N ALA A 69 -22.98 -8.86 -18.48
CA ALA A 69 -21.98 -8.84 -19.56
C ALA A 69 -20.71 -8.05 -19.15
N PRO A 70 -19.51 -8.45 -19.60
CA PRO A 70 -19.17 -9.55 -20.50
C PRO A 70 -19.14 -10.91 -19.81
N ALA A 71 -19.37 -12.00 -20.54
CA ALA A 71 -19.49 -13.35 -19.96
C ALA A 71 -18.13 -14.03 -19.68
N ASP A 72 -17.02 -13.46 -20.11
CA ASP A 72 -15.65 -13.97 -19.88
C ASP A 72 -15.03 -13.50 -18.56
N MET A 73 -15.63 -12.48 -17.93
CA MET A 73 -15.19 -11.93 -16.65
C MET A 73 -16.09 -12.43 -15.52
N LYS A 74 -15.49 -12.92 -14.42
CA LYS A 74 -16.24 -13.33 -13.23
C LYS A 74 -16.75 -12.11 -12.47
N LYS A 75 -18.04 -12.13 -12.06
CA LYS A 75 -18.65 -11.10 -11.25
C LYS A 75 -18.74 -11.57 -9.80
N GLU A 76 -18.14 -10.82 -8.90
CA GLU A 76 -18.01 -11.18 -7.50
C GLU A 76 -18.64 -10.13 -6.58
N GLY A 77 -19.24 -10.61 -5.49
CA GLY A 77 -19.80 -9.77 -4.43
C GLY A 77 -21.20 -9.21 -4.70
N SER A 78 -21.71 -8.49 -3.73
CA SER A 78 -23.09 -7.95 -3.69
C SER A 78 -23.24 -6.56 -4.35
N ILE A 79 -22.17 -6.04 -4.96
CA ILE A 79 -22.14 -4.69 -5.56
C ILE A 79 -23.14 -4.49 -6.71
N TYR A 80 -23.63 -5.59 -7.29
CA TYR A 80 -24.58 -5.59 -8.40
C TYR A 80 -26.04 -5.58 -7.95
N ASP A 81 -26.34 -5.65 -6.65
CA ASP A 81 -27.72 -5.66 -6.14
C ASP A 81 -28.49 -4.41 -6.58
N LEU A 82 -27.90 -3.23 -6.41
CA LEU A 82 -28.50 -1.96 -6.82
C LEU A 82 -28.76 -1.89 -8.34
N PRO A 83 -27.78 -2.12 -9.24
CA PRO A 83 -28.05 -2.07 -10.68
C PRO A 83 -29.02 -3.16 -11.15
N ILE A 84 -29.07 -4.34 -10.51
CA ILE A 84 -30.08 -5.36 -10.83
C ILE A 84 -31.50 -4.87 -10.42
N ALA A 85 -31.65 -4.30 -9.22
CA ALA A 85 -32.95 -3.75 -8.76
C ALA A 85 -33.44 -2.63 -9.68
N LEU A 86 -32.57 -1.68 -10.00
CA LEU A 86 -32.89 -0.58 -10.92
C LEU A 86 -33.26 -1.08 -12.31
N GLY A 87 -32.54 -2.12 -12.79
CA GLY A 87 -32.88 -2.77 -14.05
C GLY A 87 -34.26 -3.40 -14.09
N ILE A 88 -34.70 -4.06 -12.98
CA ILE A 88 -36.05 -4.62 -12.84
C ILE A 88 -37.09 -3.51 -12.79
N ILE A 89 -36.91 -2.47 -11.98
CA ILE A 89 -37.80 -1.31 -11.86
C ILE A 89 -37.95 -0.59 -13.21
N SER A 90 -36.82 -0.44 -13.96
CA SER A 90 -36.83 0.14 -15.30
C SER A 90 -37.59 -0.74 -16.31
N ALA A 91 -37.30 -2.07 -16.33
CA ALA A 91 -37.96 -3.00 -17.25
C ALA A 91 -39.49 -3.13 -17.02
N THR A 92 -39.97 -2.82 -15.82
CA THR A 92 -41.41 -2.80 -15.46
C THR A 92 -42.07 -1.44 -15.67
N GLY A 93 -41.31 -0.43 -16.18
CA GLY A 93 -41.87 0.89 -16.50
C GLY A 93 -42.18 1.77 -15.28
N GLN A 94 -41.60 1.47 -14.12
CA GLN A 94 -41.84 2.23 -12.87
C GLN A 94 -40.94 3.48 -12.73
N LEU A 95 -39.99 3.70 -13.66
CA LEU A 95 -39.20 4.95 -13.73
C LEU A 95 -39.96 6.00 -14.58
N LYS A 96 -39.77 7.29 -14.24
CA LYS A 96 -40.36 8.43 -14.98
C LYS A 96 -39.69 8.75 -16.31
N GLY A 97 -38.78 7.95 -16.77
CA GLY A 97 -38.04 8.15 -18.02
C GLY A 97 -37.04 7.04 -18.30
N PRO A 98 -36.20 7.18 -19.36
CA PRO A 98 -35.15 6.21 -19.65
C PRO A 98 -34.08 6.24 -18.59
N MET A 99 -33.40 5.11 -18.38
CA MET A 99 -32.26 4.99 -17.47
C MET A 99 -31.15 5.94 -17.92
N PRO A 100 -30.69 6.85 -17.03
CA PRO A 100 -29.53 7.69 -17.33
C PRO A 100 -28.25 6.88 -17.55
N ASP A 101 -27.33 7.41 -18.34
CA ASP A 101 -26.03 6.79 -18.61
C ASP A 101 -25.04 7.01 -17.45
N TYR A 102 -25.43 6.58 -16.25
CA TYR A 102 -24.64 6.61 -15.04
C TYR A 102 -24.11 5.23 -14.68
N ILE A 103 -23.09 5.18 -13.84
CA ILE A 103 -22.59 3.95 -13.24
C ILE A 103 -23.27 3.75 -11.89
N TYR A 104 -23.88 2.59 -11.68
CA TYR A 104 -24.62 2.24 -10.46
C TYR A 104 -23.89 1.14 -9.71
N LEU A 105 -23.61 1.38 -8.42
CA LEU A 105 -22.89 0.46 -7.54
C LEU A 105 -23.54 0.46 -6.15
N GLY A 106 -23.78 -0.71 -5.58
CA GLY A 106 -24.29 -0.79 -4.21
C GLY A 106 -24.84 -2.16 -3.84
N GLU A 107 -24.69 -2.52 -2.59
CA GLU A 107 -25.32 -3.69 -1.97
C GLU A 107 -26.67 -3.28 -1.37
N LEU A 108 -27.70 -4.09 -1.57
CA LEU A 108 -29.03 -3.87 -0.96
C LEU A 108 -29.23 -4.73 0.27
N ALA A 109 -29.75 -4.13 1.33
CA ALA A 109 -30.34 -4.85 2.43
C ALA A 109 -31.81 -5.19 2.12
N LEU A 110 -32.40 -6.11 2.87
CA LEU A 110 -33.80 -6.58 2.64
C LEU A 110 -34.85 -5.48 2.78
N ASP A 111 -34.57 -4.47 3.59
CA ASP A 111 -35.42 -3.28 3.81
C ASP A 111 -35.32 -2.22 2.73
N GLY A 112 -34.44 -2.41 1.74
CA GLY A 112 -34.17 -1.47 0.66
C GLY A 112 -33.09 -0.43 0.98
N SER A 113 -32.43 -0.47 2.13
CA SER A 113 -31.28 0.36 2.42
C SER A 113 -30.06 -0.08 1.58
N ILE A 114 -29.21 0.90 1.21
CA ILE A 114 -27.99 0.66 0.43
C ILE A 114 -26.80 0.65 1.39
N ARG A 115 -26.10 -0.46 1.44
CA ARG A 115 -24.91 -0.66 2.27
C ARG A 115 -23.65 -0.22 1.55
N GLY A 116 -22.66 0.23 2.34
CA GLY A 116 -21.32 0.49 1.84
C GLY A 116 -20.67 -0.76 1.25
N ILE A 117 -19.87 -0.55 0.22
CA ILE A 117 -19.14 -1.61 -0.50
C ILE A 117 -17.64 -1.41 -0.42
N HIS A 118 -16.88 -2.50 -0.46
CA HIS A 118 -15.43 -2.45 -0.58
C HIS A 118 -14.99 -2.30 -2.03
N GLY A 119 -13.89 -1.58 -2.25
CA GLY A 119 -13.32 -1.42 -3.58
C GLY A 119 -14.06 -0.41 -4.48
N LEU A 120 -14.88 0.49 -3.92
CA LEU A 120 -15.54 1.53 -4.71
C LEU A 120 -14.53 2.43 -5.41
N LEU A 121 -13.54 2.94 -4.68
CA LEU A 121 -12.59 3.92 -5.22
C LEU A 121 -11.83 3.41 -6.46
N PRO A 122 -11.22 2.21 -6.48
CA PRO A 122 -10.58 1.69 -7.69
C PRO A 122 -11.56 1.49 -8.84
N MET A 123 -12.84 1.11 -8.58
CA MET A 123 -13.87 1.04 -9.64
C MET A 123 -14.16 2.40 -10.24
N VAL A 124 -14.38 3.42 -9.41
CA VAL A 124 -14.66 4.80 -9.85
C VAL A 124 -13.50 5.38 -10.66
N ILE A 125 -12.25 5.18 -10.20
CA ILE A 125 -11.06 5.65 -10.92
C ILE A 125 -10.93 4.95 -12.29
N SER A 126 -11.12 3.63 -12.32
CA SER A 126 -11.05 2.87 -13.58
C SER A 126 -12.16 3.27 -14.56
N ALA A 127 -13.38 3.51 -14.06
CA ALA A 127 -14.49 3.97 -14.86
C ALA A 127 -14.25 5.39 -15.40
N SER A 128 -13.74 6.31 -14.56
CA SER A 128 -13.41 7.67 -14.98
C SER A 128 -12.33 7.68 -16.07
N ALA A 129 -11.32 6.82 -15.96
CA ALA A 129 -10.29 6.65 -16.99
C ALA A 129 -10.87 6.13 -18.34
N GLN A 130 -12.02 5.44 -18.30
CA GLN A 130 -12.76 4.98 -19.48
C GLN A 130 -13.79 5.99 -20.01
N GLY A 131 -13.86 7.21 -19.42
CA GLY A 131 -14.73 8.29 -19.86
C GLY A 131 -16.09 8.34 -19.18
N TYR A 132 -16.30 7.58 -18.09
CA TYR A 132 -17.53 7.66 -17.29
C TYR A 132 -17.29 8.61 -16.11
N ASP A 133 -18.12 9.62 -16.01
CA ASP A 133 -17.98 10.71 -15.03
C ASP A 133 -19.08 10.76 -13.98
N THR A 134 -20.20 10.05 -14.16
CA THR A 134 -21.37 10.16 -13.30
C THR A 134 -21.73 8.82 -12.64
N PHE A 135 -21.88 8.84 -11.31
CA PHE A 135 -22.03 7.66 -10.48
C PHE A 135 -23.17 7.80 -9.48
N VAL A 136 -23.91 6.71 -9.24
CA VAL A 136 -24.80 6.54 -8.10
C VAL A 136 -24.19 5.46 -7.22
N VAL A 137 -23.80 5.84 -6.00
CA VAL A 137 -23.02 5.03 -5.08
C VAL A 137 -23.68 5.01 -3.69
N PRO A 138 -23.35 4.06 -2.81
CA PRO A 138 -23.81 4.12 -1.43
C PRO A 138 -23.41 5.44 -0.76
N ALA A 139 -24.31 6.04 0.00
CA ALA A 139 -24.06 7.29 0.73
C ALA A 139 -22.84 7.17 1.66
N ALA A 140 -22.61 5.99 2.24
CA ALA A 140 -21.44 5.70 3.08
C ALA A 140 -20.11 5.77 2.33
N ASN A 141 -20.07 5.49 1.01
CA ASN A 141 -18.87 5.54 0.19
C ASN A 141 -18.72 6.88 -0.58
N ALA A 142 -19.74 7.70 -0.64
CA ALA A 142 -19.68 8.96 -1.38
C ALA A 142 -18.51 9.87 -0.96
N PRO A 143 -18.07 9.94 0.32
CA PRO A 143 -16.90 10.71 0.73
C PRO A 143 -15.60 10.34 -0.01
N GLU A 144 -15.39 9.06 -0.38
CA GLU A 144 -14.20 8.62 -1.13
C GLU A 144 -14.11 9.30 -2.51
N THR A 145 -15.24 9.60 -3.14
CA THR A 145 -15.34 10.18 -4.48
C THR A 145 -15.12 11.69 -4.49
N SER A 146 -15.21 12.35 -3.33
CA SER A 146 -15.12 13.81 -3.19
C SER A 146 -13.84 14.39 -3.75
N TYR A 147 -12.75 13.64 -3.70
CA TYR A 147 -11.41 14.07 -4.07
C TYR A 147 -11.06 13.85 -5.54
N ILE A 148 -11.92 13.18 -6.30
CA ILE A 148 -11.71 12.93 -7.73
C ILE A 148 -12.43 14.00 -8.53
N SER A 149 -11.68 14.95 -9.09
CA SER A 149 -12.24 16.14 -9.75
C SER A 149 -13.11 15.79 -10.98
N SER A 150 -12.74 14.76 -11.74
CA SER A 150 -13.45 14.31 -12.95
C SER A 150 -14.76 13.56 -12.71
N VAL A 151 -15.11 13.26 -11.44
CA VAL A 151 -16.24 12.39 -11.10
C VAL A 151 -17.36 13.19 -10.47
N THR A 152 -18.60 12.99 -10.89
CA THR A 152 -19.83 13.45 -10.24
C THR A 152 -20.48 12.26 -9.57
N ALA A 153 -20.59 12.26 -8.25
CA ALA A 153 -21.18 11.16 -7.50
C ALA A 153 -22.47 11.60 -6.78
N TYR A 154 -23.48 10.77 -6.85
CA TYR A 154 -24.70 10.89 -6.08
C TYR A 154 -24.70 9.78 -5.01
N GLY A 155 -24.72 10.17 -3.74
CA GLY A 155 -24.84 9.23 -2.63
C GLY A 155 -26.30 8.87 -2.39
N ALA A 156 -26.61 7.57 -2.36
CA ALA A 156 -27.93 7.06 -2.05
C ALA A 156 -27.87 6.14 -0.82
N ALA A 157 -28.73 6.39 0.17
CA ALA A 157 -28.86 5.56 1.36
C ALA A 157 -29.93 4.47 1.21
N SER A 158 -30.84 4.61 0.22
CA SER A 158 -31.90 3.65 -0.06
C SER A 158 -32.18 3.51 -1.56
N LEU A 159 -32.83 2.40 -1.93
CA LEU A 159 -33.26 2.14 -3.29
C LEU A 159 -34.23 3.24 -3.78
N GLN A 160 -35.09 3.76 -2.87
CA GLN A 160 -36.01 4.86 -3.17
C GLN A 160 -35.21 6.13 -3.55
N GLU A 161 -34.20 6.51 -2.76
CA GLU A 161 -33.34 7.66 -3.08
C GLU A 161 -32.60 7.48 -4.42
N ALA A 162 -32.11 6.28 -4.72
CA ALA A 162 -31.49 6.01 -6.00
C ALA A 162 -32.46 6.20 -7.17
N VAL A 163 -33.71 5.79 -7.02
CA VAL A 163 -34.78 6.04 -8.02
C VAL A 163 -35.10 7.52 -8.11
N ASP A 164 -35.16 8.25 -6.99
CA ASP A 164 -35.41 9.69 -6.98
C ASP A 164 -34.29 10.48 -7.69
N ILE A 165 -33.04 10.09 -7.50
CA ILE A 165 -31.87 10.65 -8.24
C ILE A 165 -32.06 10.45 -9.74
N ILE A 166 -32.47 9.26 -10.19
CA ILE A 166 -32.72 8.95 -11.59
C ILE A 166 -33.88 9.81 -12.14
N ASN A 167 -34.99 9.89 -11.39
CA ASN A 167 -36.16 10.63 -11.80
C ASN A 167 -35.97 12.16 -11.80
N ALA A 168 -35.01 12.67 -11.03
CA ALA A 168 -34.66 14.09 -10.96
C ALA A 168 -33.97 14.62 -12.23
N LYS A 169 -33.59 13.74 -13.19
CA LYS A 169 -33.01 14.10 -14.50
C LYS A 169 -31.84 15.10 -14.43
N GLY A 170 -30.92 14.91 -13.47
CA GLY A 170 -29.75 15.76 -13.26
C GLY A 170 -29.98 16.97 -12.34
N SER A 171 -31.17 17.17 -11.79
CA SER A 171 -31.43 18.19 -10.75
C SER A 171 -31.12 17.69 -9.31
N ALA A 172 -30.77 16.42 -9.13
CA ALA A 172 -30.26 15.90 -7.87
C ALA A 172 -28.95 16.60 -7.48
N VAL A 173 -28.76 16.80 -6.18
CA VAL A 173 -27.55 17.45 -5.66
C VAL A 173 -26.42 16.41 -5.59
N PRO A 174 -25.32 16.59 -6.35
CA PRO A 174 -24.19 15.68 -6.27
C PRO A 174 -23.46 15.84 -4.94
N TRP A 175 -22.69 14.83 -4.58
CA TRP A 175 -21.82 14.87 -3.40
C TRP A 175 -20.76 15.97 -3.53
N GLU A 176 -20.52 16.71 -2.44
CA GLU A 176 -19.65 17.86 -2.43
C GLU A 176 -18.18 17.47 -2.74
N LYS A 177 -17.53 18.27 -3.60
CA LYS A 177 -16.11 18.12 -3.90
C LYS A 177 -15.26 18.69 -2.78
N LYS A 178 -14.19 17.99 -2.44
CA LYS A 178 -13.20 18.41 -1.45
C LYS A 178 -11.81 18.48 -2.06
N GLN A 179 -11.03 19.44 -1.62
CA GLN A 179 -9.59 19.45 -1.92
C GLN A 179 -8.89 18.56 -0.89
N TRP A 180 -8.07 17.64 -1.38
CA TRP A 180 -7.23 16.86 -0.50
C TRP A 180 -6.02 17.70 -0.04
N SER A 181 -5.69 17.61 1.22
CA SER A 181 -4.45 18.11 1.79
C SER A 181 -3.89 17.08 2.77
N PRO A 182 -2.56 16.92 2.83
CA PRO A 182 -1.97 16.05 3.83
C PRO A 182 -2.36 16.54 5.23
N LYS A 183 -2.83 15.65 6.10
CA LYS A 183 -3.11 16.02 7.48
C LYS A 183 -1.81 16.04 8.26
N ARG A 184 -1.58 17.06 9.04
CA ARG A 184 -0.54 17.06 10.08
C ARG A 184 -0.98 16.11 11.18
N ILE A 185 -0.30 14.97 11.26
CA ILE A 185 -0.61 13.92 12.22
C ILE A 185 0.34 14.07 13.40
N SER A 186 -0.20 13.93 14.60
CA SER A 186 0.60 13.77 15.81
C SER A 186 0.92 12.29 15.98
N TYR A 187 2.15 11.91 15.80
CA TYR A 187 2.62 10.55 16.04
C TYR A 187 2.87 10.32 17.52
N HIS A 188 2.46 9.15 18.06
CA HIS A 188 2.70 8.80 19.45
C HIS A 188 4.18 8.57 19.78
N ASN A 189 5.00 8.24 18.79
CA ASN A 189 6.43 7.99 18.95
C ASN A 189 7.21 9.10 18.25
N ASP A 190 7.95 9.90 18.99
CA ASP A 190 8.83 10.93 18.46
C ASP A 190 10.31 10.49 18.55
N PHE A 191 11.15 11.00 17.65
CA PHE A 191 12.58 10.75 17.68
C PHE A 191 13.27 11.39 18.89
N GLU A 192 12.68 12.40 19.50
CA GLU A 192 13.20 13.02 20.74
C GLU A 192 13.19 12.06 21.93
N ASP A 193 12.25 11.08 21.92
CA ASP A 193 12.12 10.08 22.98
C ASP A 193 13.19 8.98 22.90
N ILE A 194 13.83 8.81 21.75
CA ILE A 194 14.88 7.81 21.55
C ILE A 194 16.17 8.35 22.17
N LYS A 195 16.61 7.74 23.27
CA LYS A 195 17.82 8.17 23.98
C LYS A 195 19.06 7.58 23.33
N GLY A 196 20.12 8.39 23.25
CA GLY A 196 21.33 7.99 22.55
C GLY A 196 21.13 7.67 21.07
N GLN A 197 21.71 6.57 20.57
CA GLN A 197 21.49 5.99 19.23
C GLN A 197 21.74 6.96 18.06
N TYR A 198 22.70 7.89 18.20
CA TYR A 198 22.94 8.94 17.19
C TYR A 198 23.19 8.40 15.79
N GLY A 199 23.99 7.32 15.69
CA GLY A 199 24.28 6.67 14.40
C GLY A 199 23.03 6.02 13.76
N ALA A 200 22.18 5.40 14.59
CA ALA A 200 20.95 4.78 14.10
C ALA A 200 19.89 5.83 13.72
N LYS A 201 19.80 6.94 14.46
CA LYS A 201 18.94 8.09 14.09
C LYS A 201 19.38 8.70 12.77
N ARG A 202 20.67 8.90 12.56
CA ARG A 202 21.22 9.40 11.29
C ARG A 202 20.95 8.43 10.14
N ALA A 203 21.11 7.14 10.36
CA ALA A 203 20.75 6.12 9.37
C ALA A 203 19.26 6.14 9.03
N ALA A 204 18.39 6.31 10.04
CA ALA A 204 16.94 6.44 9.85
C ALA A 204 16.57 7.67 9.01
N GLU A 205 17.20 8.83 9.26
CA GLU A 205 17.05 10.05 8.47
C GLU A 205 17.43 9.80 7.00
N ILE A 206 18.59 9.18 6.76
CA ILE A 206 19.05 8.85 5.39
C ILE A 206 18.09 7.86 4.73
N ALA A 207 17.66 6.83 5.47
CA ALA A 207 16.69 5.85 4.94
C ALA A 207 15.36 6.51 4.56
N ALA A 208 14.82 7.40 5.41
CA ALA A 208 13.60 8.15 5.12
C ALA A 208 13.77 9.08 3.91
N ALA A 209 14.90 9.79 3.84
CA ALA A 209 15.17 10.71 2.74
C ALA A 209 15.36 10.00 1.40
N GLY A 210 15.99 8.83 1.36
CA GLY A 210 16.29 8.08 0.14
C GLY A 210 15.29 6.96 -0.20
N GLY A 211 14.42 6.55 0.73
CA GLY A 211 13.58 5.35 0.59
C GLY A 211 14.37 4.06 0.74
N HIS A 212 15.48 4.07 1.51
CA HIS A 212 16.40 2.93 1.61
C HIS A 212 15.93 1.86 2.58
N ASN A 213 16.12 0.60 2.20
CA ASN A 213 15.89 -0.55 3.06
C ASN A 213 17.00 -0.68 4.11
N MET A 214 16.63 -0.96 5.37
CA MET A 214 17.54 -0.93 6.50
C MET A 214 17.46 -2.19 7.36
N LEU A 215 18.62 -2.72 7.77
CA LEU A 215 18.75 -3.78 8.75
C LEU A 215 19.32 -3.20 10.07
N LEU A 216 18.58 -3.37 11.14
CA LEU A 216 18.99 -3.00 12.50
C LEU A 216 19.51 -4.24 13.23
N VAL A 217 20.77 -4.23 13.65
CA VAL A 217 21.38 -5.31 14.43
C VAL A 217 21.76 -4.77 15.81
N GLY A 218 21.29 -5.40 16.87
CA GLY A 218 21.62 -4.95 18.22
C GLY A 218 21.08 -5.88 19.30
N THR A 219 21.62 -5.73 20.53
CA THR A 219 21.19 -6.50 21.70
C THR A 219 19.71 -6.29 22.04
N PRO A 220 19.06 -7.22 22.77
CA PRO A 220 17.73 -6.98 23.32
C PRO A 220 17.71 -5.67 24.14
N GLY A 221 16.65 -4.87 23.99
CA GLY A 221 16.51 -3.58 24.68
C GLY A 221 17.31 -2.41 24.08
N SER A 222 18.03 -2.58 22.97
CA SER A 222 18.78 -1.48 22.30
C SER A 222 17.88 -0.43 21.59
N GLY A 223 16.56 -0.59 21.58
CA GLY A 223 15.61 0.38 21.02
C GLY A 223 15.28 0.16 19.54
N LYS A 224 15.61 -1.00 18.93
CA LYS A 224 15.31 -1.31 17.51
C LYS A 224 13.85 -1.10 17.13
N THR A 225 12.95 -1.70 17.90
CA THR A 225 11.50 -1.62 17.69
C THR A 225 10.97 -0.20 17.89
N MET A 226 11.52 0.54 18.86
CA MET A 226 11.17 1.94 19.11
C MET A 226 11.55 2.82 17.91
N LEU A 227 12.80 2.71 17.43
CA LEU A 227 13.28 3.43 16.26
C LEU A 227 12.39 3.14 15.03
N ALA A 228 12.10 1.85 14.78
CA ALA A 228 11.26 1.46 13.63
C ALA A 228 9.84 2.03 13.72
N LYS A 229 9.22 1.99 14.91
CA LYS A 229 7.87 2.56 15.14
C LYS A 229 7.83 4.09 15.05
N SER A 230 8.96 4.76 15.25
CA SER A 230 9.06 6.21 15.07
C SER A 230 9.30 6.62 13.61
N MET A 231 9.67 5.70 12.71
CA MET A 231 9.94 6.04 11.30
C MET A 231 8.82 6.80 10.58
N PRO A 232 7.53 6.47 10.76
CA PRO A 232 6.45 7.23 10.10
C PRO A 232 6.49 8.72 10.41
N SER A 233 6.97 9.13 11.59
CA SER A 233 7.03 10.53 12.01
C SER A 233 8.05 11.39 11.24
N ILE A 234 9.04 10.75 10.61
CA ILE A 234 10.07 11.43 9.81
C ILE A 234 9.96 11.17 8.31
N LEU A 235 9.02 10.32 7.87
CA LEU A 235 8.77 10.11 6.44
C LEU A 235 8.21 11.39 5.80
N PRO A 236 8.51 11.62 4.50
CA PRO A 236 7.98 12.76 3.78
C PRO A 236 6.44 12.70 3.69
N GLU A 237 5.80 13.87 3.62
CA GLU A 237 4.36 13.96 3.44
C GLU A 237 3.91 13.21 2.16
N LEU A 238 2.69 12.64 2.21
CA LEU A 238 2.09 12.01 1.04
C LEU A 238 1.80 13.05 -0.03
N THR A 239 2.03 12.71 -1.27
CA THR A 239 1.39 13.38 -2.40
C THR A 239 -0.02 12.81 -2.60
N PHE A 240 -0.88 13.57 -3.29
CA PHE A 240 -2.24 13.10 -3.60
C PHE A 240 -2.24 11.76 -4.36
N ASN A 241 -1.32 11.57 -5.31
CA ASN A 241 -1.24 10.32 -6.07
C ASN A 241 -0.82 9.14 -5.20
N GLU A 242 0.16 9.31 -4.30
CA GLU A 242 0.55 8.28 -3.34
C GLU A 242 -0.62 7.93 -2.40
N ALA A 243 -1.31 8.94 -1.87
CA ALA A 243 -2.49 8.75 -1.02
C ALA A 243 -3.60 7.98 -1.74
N LEU A 244 -3.83 8.27 -3.02
CA LEU A 244 -4.82 7.60 -3.84
C LEU A 244 -4.48 6.12 -4.06
N GLU A 245 -3.21 5.79 -4.34
CA GLU A 245 -2.78 4.39 -4.51
C GLU A 245 -2.88 3.58 -3.21
N ILE A 246 -2.48 4.17 -2.08
CA ILE A 246 -2.66 3.55 -0.76
C ILE A 246 -4.16 3.27 -0.53
N THR A 247 -5.01 4.26 -0.79
CA THR A 247 -6.45 4.13 -0.56
C THR A 247 -7.08 3.04 -1.43
N LYS A 248 -6.66 2.90 -2.68
CA LYS A 248 -7.14 1.80 -3.55
C LYS A 248 -6.91 0.43 -2.92
N ILE A 249 -5.71 0.21 -2.36
CA ILE A 249 -5.37 -1.07 -1.71
C ILE A 249 -6.18 -1.27 -0.43
N GLN A 250 -6.30 -0.23 0.39
CA GLN A 250 -7.07 -0.26 1.64
C GLN A 250 -8.57 -0.47 1.40
N SER A 251 -9.12 0.15 0.37
CA SER A 251 -10.53 0.04 -0.02
C SER A 251 -10.92 -1.41 -0.39
N ILE A 252 -10.05 -2.13 -1.08
CA ILE A 252 -10.30 -3.55 -1.45
C ILE A 252 -10.24 -4.46 -0.22
N THR A 253 -9.35 -4.20 0.71
CA THR A 253 -9.16 -5.03 1.90
C THR A 253 -10.17 -4.76 3.01
N GLY A 254 -10.93 -3.66 2.90
CA GLY A 254 -11.87 -3.24 3.94
C GLY A 254 -11.19 -2.74 5.24
N ILE A 255 -9.91 -2.40 5.17
CA ILE A 255 -9.18 -1.83 6.32
C ILE A 255 -9.59 -0.37 6.56
N MET A 256 -9.95 0.36 5.49
CA MET A 256 -10.54 1.69 5.64
C MET A 256 -11.95 1.59 6.21
N GLU A 257 -12.24 2.37 7.23
CA GLU A 257 -13.61 2.60 7.66
C GLU A 257 -14.37 3.39 6.56
N THR A 258 -15.57 2.94 6.28
CA THR A 258 -16.46 3.63 5.33
C THR A 258 -16.67 5.08 5.77
N GLY A 259 -16.26 6.04 4.92
CA GLY A 259 -16.38 7.48 5.19
C GLY A 259 -15.09 8.21 5.53
N GLU A 260 -13.96 7.52 5.73
CA GLU A 260 -12.66 8.18 6.04
C GLU A 260 -12.08 8.99 4.86
N GLY A 261 -12.55 8.77 3.66
CA GLY A 261 -12.08 9.50 2.47
C GLY A 261 -10.81 8.91 1.87
N ILE A 262 -9.76 9.71 1.73
CA ILE A 262 -8.45 9.29 1.17
C ILE A 262 -7.41 9.22 2.28
N ALA A 263 -6.52 8.23 2.21
CA ALA A 263 -5.43 8.03 3.16
C ALA A 263 -4.65 9.33 3.39
N SER A 264 -4.40 9.63 4.64
CA SER A 264 -3.66 10.82 5.08
C SER A 264 -2.29 10.48 5.65
N GLU A 265 -2.01 9.20 5.87
CA GLU A 265 -0.79 8.68 6.50
C GLU A 265 -0.10 7.63 5.66
N ARG A 266 1.24 7.58 5.77
CA ARG A 266 2.00 6.45 5.22
C ARG A 266 1.76 5.21 6.07
N PRO A 267 1.42 4.07 5.46
CA PRO A 267 1.14 2.86 6.22
C PRO A 267 2.41 2.35 6.95
N PHE A 268 2.21 1.88 8.17
CA PHE A 268 3.20 1.14 8.93
C PHE A 268 2.67 -0.27 9.23
N ARG A 269 3.30 -1.27 8.62
CA ARG A 269 2.89 -2.67 8.76
C ARG A 269 3.95 -3.45 9.51
N SER A 270 3.54 -4.19 10.54
CA SER A 270 4.45 -4.96 11.38
C SER A 270 3.87 -6.35 11.65
N PRO A 271 3.91 -7.25 10.67
CA PRO A 271 3.45 -8.62 10.84
C PRO A 271 4.33 -9.38 11.85
N HIS A 272 3.72 -10.25 12.63
CA HIS A 272 4.45 -11.13 13.54
C HIS A 272 5.28 -12.16 12.75
N HIS A 273 6.41 -12.62 13.29
CA HIS A 273 7.31 -13.58 12.61
C HIS A 273 6.65 -14.93 12.28
N SER A 274 5.54 -15.28 12.95
CA SER A 274 4.73 -16.47 12.63
C SER A 274 3.79 -16.30 11.43
N ALA A 275 3.76 -15.12 10.79
CA ALA A 275 2.92 -14.87 9.64
C ALA A 275 3.24 -15.83 8.48
N SER A 276 2.21 -16.33 7.82
CA SER A 276 2.38 -17.19 6.64
C SER A 276 2.78 -16.38 5.40
N THR A 277 3.34 -17.06 4.39
CA THR A 277 3.63 -16.43 3.09
C THR A 277 2.38 -15.81 2.46
N ALA A 278 1.22 -16.45 2.62
CA ALA A 278 -0.05 -15.91 2.12
C ALA A 278 -0.49 -14.63 2.87
N ALA A 279 -0.21 -14.51 4.16
CA ALA A 279 -0.46 -13.28 4.91
C ALA A 279 0.46 -12.14 4.44
N LEU A 280 1.73 -12.45 4.16
CA LEU A 280 2.71 -11.44 3.77
C LEU A 280 2.54 -11.00 2.31
N VAL A 281 2.50 -11.94 1.37
CA VAL A 281 2.42 -11.69 -0.07
C VAL A 281 0.99 -11.42 -0.53
N GLY A 282 0.05 -12.05 0.12
CA GLY A 282 -1.35 -12.09 -0.28
C GLY A 282 -1.77 -13.44 -0.87
N GLY A 283 -3.05 -13.61 -1.12
CA GLY A 283 -3.58 -14.87 -1.62
C GLY A 283 -5.06 -15.09 -1.35
N GLY A 284 -5.41 -16.35 -1.06
CA GLY A 284 -6.81 -16.77 -0.94
C GLY A 284 -7.48 -16.97 -2.30
N GLN A 285 -8.77 -17.32 -2.28
CA GLN A 285 -9.54 -17.56 -3.51
C GLN A 285 -9.74 -16.29 -4.36
N LYS A 286 -9.77 -15.12 -3.73
CA LYS A 286 -9.95 -13.80 -4.36
C LYS A 286 -8.62 -13.11 -4.68
N ALA A 287 -7.47 -13.79 -4.52
CA ALA A 287 -6.14 -13.21 -4.73
C ALA A 287 -5.94 -11.84 -4.03
N MET A 288 -6.38 -11.72 -2.77
CA MET A 288 -6.32 -10.47 -1.99
C MET A 288 -4.87 -10.05 -1.69
N PRO A 289 -4.58 -8.74 -1.59
CA PRO A 289 -3.25 -8.24 -1.25
C PRO A 289 -2.87 -8.59 0.20
N GLY A 290 -1.57 -8.83 0.43
CA GLY A 290 -1.02 -9.09 1.77
C GLY A 290 -0.33 -7.86 2.39
N GLU A 291 0.36 -8.08 3.52
CA GLU A 291 1.05 -7.04 4.30
C GLU A 291 2.07 -6.24 3.48
N ILE A 292 2.73 -6.87 2.49
CA ILE A 292 3.67 -6.22 1.58
C ILE A 292 2.97 -5.13 0.77
N SER A 293 1.83 -5.43 0.16
CA SER A 293 1.07 -4.46 -0.62
C SER A 293 0.36 -3.43 0.27
N LEU A 294 -0.05 -3.83 1.48
CA LEU A 294 -0.60 -2.91 2.48
C LEU A 294 0.44 -1.92 3.02
N ALA A 295 1.73 -2.23 2.91
CA ALA A 295 2.83 -1.33 3.25
C ALA A 295 3.23 -0.38 2.11
N HIS A 296 2.55 -0.42 0.97
CA HIS A 296 2.87 0.39 -0.21
C HIS A 296 2.99 1.88 0.13
N TYR A 297 4.08 2.53 -0.31
CA TYR A 297 4.50 3.90 0.04
C TYR A 297 4.69 4.17 1.54
N GLY A 298 4.81 3.12 2.33
CA GLY A 298 5.04 3.19 3.76
C GLY A 298 6.20 2.32 4.22
N VAL A 299 6.07 1.77 5.42
CA VAL A 299 7.08 0.94 6.08
C VAL A 299 6.55 -0.47 6.32
N LEU A 300 7.31 -1.47 5.89
CA LEU A 300 7.17 -2.84 6.35
C LEU A 300 8.26 -3.11 7.41
N PHE A 301 7.85 -3.27 8.66
CA PHE A 301 8.76 -3.59 9.76
C PHE A 301 8.71 -5.08 10.10
N LEU A 302 9.85 -5.74 10.01
CA LEU A 302 10.01 -7.16 10.35
C LEU A 302 10.94 -7.28 11.55
N ASP A 303 10.35 -7.42 12.74
CA ASP A 303 11.11 -7.69 13.96
C ASP A 303 11.51 -9.17 14.03
N GLU A 304 12.59 -9.47 14.74
CA GLU A 304 13.13 -10.83 14.84
C GLU A 304 13.33 -11.48 13.45
N PHE A 305 13.88 -10.72 12.51
CA PHE A 305 13.96 -11.06 11.09
C PHE A 305 14.42 -12.49 10.78
N PRO A 306 15.45 -13.08 11.47
CA PRO A 306 15.85 -14.47 11.23
C PRO A 306 14.84 -15.51 11.74
N GLU A 307 13.81 -15.13 12.50
CA GLU A 307 12.82 -16.08 13.01
C GLU A 307 11.64 -16.31 12.03
N PHE A 308 11.52 -15.47 11.02
CA PHE A 308 10.58 -15.74 9.91
C PHE A 308 10.98 -17.02 9.18
N SER A 309 10.00 -17.75 8.66
CA SER A 309 10.27 -18.94 7.84
C SER A 309 11.06 -18.58 6.59
N LYS A 310 11.87 -19.50 6.10
CA LYS A 310 12.70 -19.28 4.90
C LYS A 310 11.85 -18.90 3.69
N ASP A 311 10.70 -19.51 3.51
CA ASP A 311 9.79 -19.23 2.39
C ASP A 311 9.24 -17.81 2.44
N VAL A 312 8.94 -17.30 3.64
CA VAL A 312 8.51 -15.92 3.88
C VAL A 312 9.63 -14.95 3.52
N LEU A 313 10.85 -15.20 4.00
CA LEU A 313 12.00 -14.33 3.70
C LEU A 313 12.34 -14.30 2.19
N GLU A 314 12.32 -15.46 1.53
CA GLU A 314 12.59 -15.54 0.09
C GLU A 314 11.49 -14.86 -0.75
N SER A 315 10.24 -14.85 -0.26
CA SER A 315 9.12 -14.17 -0.94
C SER A 315 9.25 -12.65 -1.00
N LEU A 316 10.07 -12.03 -0.13
CA LEU A 316 10.37 -10.60 -0.16
C LEU A 316 11.25 -10.18 -1.33
N ARG A 317 12.00 -11.13 -1.95
CA ARG A 317 13.02 -10.78 -2.94
C ARG A 317 12.46 -10.10 -4.18
N GLN A 318 11.36 -10.61 -4.70
CA GLN A 318 10.72 -10.04 -5.88
C GLN A 318 10.11 -8.66 -5.60
N PRO A 319 9.28 -8.47 -4.56
CA PRO A 319 8.74 -7.15 -4.25
C PRO A 319 9.80 -6.06 -4.02
N LEU A 320 10.92 -6.41 -3.35
CA LEU A 320 12.04 -5.49 -3.12
C LEU A 320 12.81 -5.11 -4.40
N GLU A 321 12.70 -5.90 -5.47
CA GLU A 321 13.37 -5.63 -6.75
C GLU A 321 12.43 -4.96 -7.75
N ASP A 322 11.21 -5.48 -7.88
CA ASP A 322 10.25 -5.11 -8.92
C ASP A 322 9.24 -4.05 -8.46
N GLY A 323 9.10 -3.81 -7.14
CA GLY A 323 8.09 -2.90 -6.56
C GLY A 323 6.66 -3.38 -6.75
N VAL A 324 6.45 -4.66 -7.06
CA VAL A 324 5.12 -5.26 -7.28
C VAL A 324 5.05 -6.68 -6.72
N VAL A 325 3.84 -7.09 -6.37
CA VAL A 325 3.51 -8.48 -6.00
C VAL A 325 2.51 -9.02 -7.00
N THR A 326 2.82 -10.16 -7.61
CA THR A 326 1.89 -10.86 -8.50
C THR A 326 1.40 -12.15 -7.83
N ILE A 327 0.09 -12.22 -7.63
CA ILE A 327 -0.59 -13.38 -7.06
C ILE A 327 -1.25 -14.14 -8.22
N THR A 328 -0.80 -15.37 -8.46
CA THR A 328 -1.38 -16.23 -9.49
C THR A 328 -2.08 -17.42 -8.81
N ARG A 329 -3.36 -17.61 -9.08
CA ARG A 329 -4.19 -18.74 -8.66
C ARG A 329 -4.93 -19.29 -9.86
N ALA A 330 -5.43 -20.51 -9.75
CA ALA A 330 -6.20 -21.14 -10.83
C ALA A 330 -7.43 -20.30 -11.27
N SER A 331 -8.02 -19.57 -10.33
CA SER A 331 -9.25 -18.77 -10.54
C SER A 331 -9.01 -17.28 -10.76
N ALA A 332 -7.81 -16.76 -10.43
CA ALA A 332 -7.55 -15.31 -10.49
C ALA A 332 -6.04 -15.01 -10.60
N LYS A 333 -5.71 -13.95 -11.33
CA LYS A 333 -4.37 -13.35 -11.35
C LYS A 333 -4.54 -11.88 -11.01
N ALA A 334 -3.82 -11.41 -9.98
CA ALA A 334 -3.83 -10.02 -9.57
C ALA A 334 -2.39 -9.53 -9.34
N THR A 335 -2.10 -8.30 -9.74
CA THR A 335 -0.83 -7.63 -9.46
C THR A 335 -1.11 -6.41 -8.60
N TYR A 336 -0.38 -6.30 -7.50
CA TYR A 336 -0.49 -5.20 -6.55
C TYR A 336 0.82 -4.44 -6.46
N PRO A 337 0.79 -3.10 -6.36
CA PRO A 337 1.98 -2.33 -6.11
C PRO A 337 2.53 -2.65 -4.71
N ALA A 338 3.86 -2.60 -4.60
CA ALA A 338 4.59 -2.98 -3.39
C ALA A 338 5.89 -2.17 -3.25
N ASP A 339 5.81 -0.87 -3.48
CA ASP A 339 6.92 0.05 -3.27
C ASP A 339 6.91 0.51 -1.80
N PHE A 340 7.67 -0.18 -0.97
CA PHE A 340 7.72 0.03 0.48
C PHE A 340 9.16 0.11 0.97
N MET A 341 9.37 0.75 2.10
CA MET A 341 10.64 0.71 2.83
C MET A 341 10.64 -0.49 3.78
N LEU A 342 11.59 -1.43 3.57
CA LEU A 342 11.80 -2.53 4.49
C LEU A 342 12.71 -2.09 5.64
N ILE A 343 12.22 -2.19 6.86
CA ILE A 343 13.02 -2.10 8.07
C ILE A 343 13.01 -3.47 8.74
N ALA A 344 14.15 -4.12 8.76
CA ALA A 344 14.32 -5.41 9.44
C ALA A 344 15.10 -5.21 10.74
N ALA A 345 14.73 -5.91 11.81
CA ALA A 345 15.46 -5.89 13.06
C ALA A 345 15.86 -7.31 13.47
N MET A 346 17.07 -7.46 13.96
CA MET A 346 17.56 -8.76 14.46
C MET A 346 18.50 -8.60 15.65
N ASN A 347 18.62 -9.66 16.43
CA ASN A 347 19.67 -9.78 17.42
C ASN A 347 20.97 -10.29 16.77
N PRO A 348 22.14 -10.04 17.36
CA PRO A 348 23.41 -10.46 16.78
C PRO A 348 23.67 -11.99 16.83
N CYS A 349 22.91 -12.71 17.66
CA CYS A 349 22.94 -14.16 17.84
C CYS A 349 21.65 -14.67 18.50
N PRO A 350 21.42 -15.99 18.65
CA PRO A 350 20.21 -16.53 19.30
C PRO A 350 20.00 -16.05 20.74
N CYS A 351 21.05 -15.91 21.55
CA CYS A 351 20.90 -15.38 22.91
C CYS A 351 20.81 -13.83 22.97
N GLY A 352 21.16 -13.14 21.87
CA GLY A 352 21.08 -11.69 21.73
C GLY A 352 22.33 -10.92 22.17
N TYR A 353 23.36 -11.55 22.77
CA TYR A 353 24.45 -10.84 23.44
C TYR A 353 25.83 -10.97 22.80
N TYR A 354 25.91 -11.44 21.54
CA TYR A 354 27.18 -11.50 20.85
C TYR A 354 27.78 -10.09 20.64
N GLY A 355 28.98 -9.86 21.18
CA GLY A 355 29.64 -8.55 21.15
C GLY A 355 29.12 -7.53 22.19
N SER A 356 28.22 -7.92 23.08
CA SER A 356 27.75 -7.10 24.20
C SER A 356 28.88 -6.87 25.22
N ARG A 357 28.87 -5.67 25.82
CA ARG A 357 29.72 -5.33 26.97
C ARG A 357 29.04 -5.58 28.30
N MET A 358 27.70 -5.70 28.31
CA MET A 358 26.90 -5.84 29.54
C MET A 358 26.68 -7.29 29.93
N GLN A 359 26.63 -8.20 28.95
CA GLN A 359 26.37 -9.61 29.19
C GLN A 359 27.14 -10.50 28.22
N GLU A 360 27.74 -11.59 28.74
CA GLU A 360 28.52 -12.53 27.95
C GLU A 360 27.62 -13.39 27.06
N CYS A 361 28.03 -13.55 25.79
CA CYS A 361 27.35 -14.42 24.83
C CYS A 361 27.62 -15.89 25.17
N ARG A 362 26.55 -16.70 25.26
CA ARG A 362 26.63 -18.13 25.56
C ARG A 362 26.52 -19.03 24.32
N CYS A 363 26.34 -18.45 23.14
CA CYS A 363 26.17 -19.20 21.91
C CYS A 363 27.52 -19.73 21.39
N LYS A 364 27.50 -20.97 20.91
CA LYS A 364 28.63 -21.56 20.18
C LYS A 364 28.77 -20.90 18.79
N PRO A 365 29.97 -20.84 18.21
CA PRO A 365 30.17 -20.20 16.90
C PRO A 365 29.24 -20.76 15.81
N TYR A 366 29.01 -22.08 15.76
CA TYR A 366 28.13 -22.69 14.78
C TYR A 366 26.64 -22.30 14.95
N GLU A 367 26.19 -22.03 16.16
CA GLU A 367 24.81 -21.58 16.45
C GLU A 367 24.61 -20.15 15.96
N ILE A 368 25.62 -19.31 16.13
CA ILE A 368 25.64 -17.93 15.63
C ILE A 368 25.61 -17.95 14.09
N ALA A 369 26.47 -18.74 13.46
CA ALA A 369 26.49 -18.89 11.99
C ALA A 369 25.15 -19.43 11.46
N LYS A 370 24.62 -20.48 12.08
CA LYS A 370 23.32 -21.06 11.71
C LYS A 370 22.16 -20.05 11.81
N TYR A 371 22.16 -19.23 12.85
CA TYR A 371 21.14 -18.19 13.06
C TYR A 371 21.23 -17.10 11.98
N ARG A 372 22.42 -16.59 11.72
CA ARG A 372 22.63 -15.54 10.71
C ARG A 372 22.37 -16.02 9.30
N ASN A 373 22.73 -17.26 8.98
CA ASN A 373 22.54 -17.88 7.66
C ASN A 373 21.07 -18.23 7.34
N ARG A 374 20.12 -17.98 8.28
CA ARG A 374 18.69 -18.01 7.94
C ARG A 374 18.32 -16.90 6.96
N ILE A 375 19.06 -15.79 6.97
CA ILE A 375 18.91 -14.70 6.00
C ILE A 375 19.87 -15.01 4.85
N SER A 376 19.30 -15.19 3.64
CA SER A 376 20.12 -15.48 2.46
C SER A 376 20.95 -14.27 2.02
N GLY A 377 22.16 -14.51 1.49
CA GLY A 377 22.99 -13.45 0.92
C GLY A 377 22.26 -12.58 -0.10
N PRO A 378 21.52 -13.16 -1.07
CA PRO A 378 20.72 -12.37 -2.00
C PRO A 378 19.66 -11.47 -1.36
N LEU A 379 19.13 -11.82 -0.18
CA LEU A 379 18.20 -10.95 0.56
C LEU A 379 18.94 -9.84 1.30
N LEU A 380 20.08 -10.15 1.93
CA LEU A 380 20.97 -9.15 2.53
C LEU A 380 21.44 -8.12 1.49
N ASP A 381 21.76 -8.58 0.29
CA ASP A 381 22.09 -7.69 -0.83
C ASP A 381 20.96 -6.72 -1.22
N ARG A 382 19.71 -6.92 -0.80
CA ARG A 382 18.59 -6.04 -1.05
C ARG A 382 18.33 -5.00 0.05
N LEU A 383 19.03 -5.14 1.17
CA LEU A 383 19.04 -4.13 2.22
C LEU A 383 20.17 -3.13 1.92
N ASP A 384 19.83 -1.84 1.83
CA ASP A 384 20.77 -0.80 1.42
C ASP A 384 21.74 -0.43 2.54
N MET A 385 21.26 -0.43 3.77
CA MET A 385 21.97 0.02 4.96
C MET A 385 21.90 -1.04 6.05
N HIS A 386 23.05 -1.37 6.65
CA HIS A 386 23.14 -2.23 7.83
C HIS A 386 23.66 -1.39 9.00
N VAL A 387 22.88 -1.33 10.07
CA VAL A 387 23.07 -0.41 11.19
C VAL A 387 23.23 -1.19 12.48
N GLU A 388 24.31 -1.00 13.17
CA GLU A 388 24.52 -1.55 14.51
C GLU A 388 23.93 -0.60 15.56
N MET A 389 23.00 -1.11 16.36
CA MET A 389 22.42 -0.39 17.48
C MET A 389 23.30 -0.57 18.71
N ALA A 390 23.87 0.51 19.21
CA ALA A 390 24.68 0.49 20.41
C ALA A 390 23.84 0.15 21.67
N GLU A 391 24.50 -0.37 22.69
CA GLU A 391 23.89 -0.47 24.03
C GLU A 391 23.71 0.93 24.63
N VAL A 392 22.52 1.21 25.17
CA VAL A 392 22.22 2.52 25.75
C VAL A 392 22.81 2.57 27.16
N GLY A 393 23.71 3.51 27.41
CA GLY A 393 24.30 3.71 28.70
C GLY A 393 23.33 4.32 29.72
N TYR A 394 23.58 4.07 31.04
CA TYR A 394 22.75 4.66 32.11
C TYR A 394 22.70 6.19 32.00
N SER A 395 23.83 6.83 31.64
CA SER A 395 23.91 8.28 31.43
C SER A 395 22.98 8.80 30.34
N ASP A 396 22.80 8.01 29.28
CA ASP A 396 21.91 8.40 28.17
C ASP A 396 20.44 8.29 28.56
N ILE A 397 20.10 7.23 29.32
CA ILE A 397 18.72 7.00 29.82
C ILE A 397 18.31 8.10 30.79
N THR A 398 19.21 8.49 31.67
CA THR A 398 18.94 9.50 32.72
C THR A 398 19.10 10.94 32.24
N SER A 399 19.57 11.14 31.04
CA SER A 399 19.75 12.46 30.45
C SER A 399 18.38 13.14 30.22
N ASN A 400 18.20 14.30 30.86
CA ASN A 400 17.04 15.17 30.66
C ASN A 400 17.14 16.03 29.39
N LYS A 401 18.23 15.90 28.60
CA LYS A 401 18.34 16.63 27.35
C LYS A 401 17.36 16.03 26.35
N PRO A 402 16.42 16.83 25.79
CA PRO A 402 15.57 16.33 24.73
C PRO A 402 16.42 15.94 23.52
N GLY A 403 16.03 14.87 22.85
CA GLY A 403 16.60 14.52 21.56
C GLY A 403 16.16 15.51 20.47
N GLU A 404 16.65 15.32 19.28
CA GLU A 404 16.15 16.05 18.12
C GLU A 404 14.72 15.58 17.80
N SER A 405 13.79 16.51 17.58
CA SER A 405 12.39 16.20 17.29
C SER A 405 12.20 15.59 15.88
N SER A 406 11.22 14.74 15.75
CA SER A 406 10.79 14.20 14.44
C SER A 406 10.48 15.30 13.43
N ALA A 407 9.92 16.43 13.89
CA ALA A 407 9.60 17.56 13.02
C ALA A 407 10.84 18.17 12.36
N ALA A 408 11.93 18.38 13.12
CA ALA A 408 13.18 18.92 12.58
C ALA A 408 13.86 17.96 11.59
N ILE A 409 13.84 16.65 11.88
CA ILE A 409 14.36 15.62 10.96
C ILE A 409 13.51 15.60 9.67
N ARG A 410 12.18 15.64 9.79
CA ARG A 410 11.27 15.60 8.64
C ARG A 410 11.47 16.79 7.70
N GLU A 411 11.73 17.99 8.22
CA GLU A 411 12.04 19.16 7.37
C GLU A 411 13.23 18.91 6.45
N ARG A 412 14.31 18.30 6.96
CA ARG A 412 15.48 17.94 6.14
C ARG A 412 15.17 16.82 5.15
N VAL A 413 14.38 15.84 5.57
CA VAL A 413 13.91 14.75 4.71
C VAL A 413 13.04 15.30 3.57
N ASP A 414 12.11 16.21 3.86
CA ASP A 414 11.23 16.82 2.86
C ASP A 414 12.03 17.64 1.84
N GLU A 415 13.04 18.40 2.28
CA GLU A 415 13.92 19.16 1.39
C GLU A 415 14.74 18.22 0.49
N ALA A 416 15.34 17.15 1.04
CA ALA A 416 16.06 16.18 0.24
C ALA A 416 15.14 15.50 -0.79
N ARG A 417 13.89 15.17 -0.41
CA ARG A 417 12.88 14.62 -1.32
C ARG A 417 12.44 15.60 -2.39
N ARG A 418 12.37 16.90 -2.08
CA ARG A 418 12.08 17.97 -3.06
C ARG A 418 13.17 18.01 -4.12
N ILE A 419 14.45 17.97 -3.71
CA ILE A 419 15.60 17.92 -4.62
C ILE A 419 15.54 16.67 -5.53
N GLN A 420 15.21 15.50 -4.97
CA GLN A 420 15.10 14.26 -5.73
C GLN A 420 13.96 14.30 -6.75
N ARG A 421 12.77 14.76 -6.34
CA ARG A 421 11.61 14.89 -7.26
C ARG A 421 11.92 15.81 -8.44
N GLU A 422 12.58 16.93 -8.21
CA GLU A 422 12.96 17.86 -9.28
C GLU A 422 14.00 17.21 -10.22
N ARG A 423 15.03 16.54 -9.65
CA ARG A 423 16.08 15.86 -10.41
C ARG A 423 15.52 14.75 -11.30
N TYR A 424 14.55 13.99 -10.81
CA TYR A 424 14.02 12.78 -11.48
C TYR A 424 12.68 12.98 -12.19
N LYS A 425 12.21 14.20 -12.31
CA LYS A 425 10.93 14.53 -12.94
C LYS A 425 10.72 13.89 -14.33
N LYS A 426 11.81 13.77 -15.11
CA LYS A 426 11.79 13.16 -16.44
C LYS A 426 11.94 11.63 -16.43
N ASP A 427 12.41 11.06 -15.35
CA ASP A 427 12.70 9.62 -15.25
C ASP A 427 11.58 8.86 -14.51
N GLY A 428 10.55 9.55 -13.98
CA GLY A 428 9.35 8.95 -13.38
C GLY A 428 9.60 8.23 -12.06
N ILE A 429 10.69 8.54 -11.34
CA ILE A 429 11.02 8.00 -10.02
C ILE A 429 10.97 9.10 -8.96
N ILE A 430 10.71 8.72 -7.71
CA ILE A 430 10.45 9.66 -6.62
C ILE A 430 11.56 9.72 -5.57
N CYS A 431 12.48 8.75 -5.55
CA CYS A 431 13.56 8.69 -4.58
C CYS A 431 14.80 7.95 -5.08
N ASN A 432 15.92 8.14 -4.36
CA ASN A 432 17.21 7.57 -4.74
C ASN A 432 17.25 6.04 -4.70
N ALA A 433 16.48 5.38 -3.82
CA ALA A 433 16.41 3.93 -3.78
C ALA A 433 15.90 3.30 -5.09
N GLN A 434 15.04 4.02 -5.83
CA GLN A 434 14.47 3.56 -7.10
C GLN A 434 15.42 3.69 -8.31
N LEU A 435 16.60 4.30 -8.14
CA LEU A 435 17.57 4.45 -9.22
C LEU A 435 17.97 3.09 -9.81
N SER A 436 17.78 2.91 -11.11
CA SER A 436 18.35 1.77 -11.84
C SER A 436 19.86 1.91 -11.99
N ALA A 437 20.58 0.83 -12.31
CA ALA A 437 22.03 0.88 -12.52
C ALA A 437 22.46 1.91 -13.60
N ARG A 438 21.61 2.15 -14.61
CA ARG A 438 21.83 3.19 -15.63
C ARG A 438 21.71 4.59 -15.01
N LEU A 439 20.72 4.81 -14.16
CA LEU A 439 20.48 6.11 -13.53
C LEU A 439 21.50 6.40 -12.43
N VAL A 440 22.02 5.37 -11.73
CA VAL A 440 23.15 5.53 -10.80
C VAL A 440 24.38 6.09 -11.53
N LYS A 441 24.73 5.55 -12.71
CA LYS A 441 25.84 6.09 -13.51
C LYS A 441 25.61 7.55 -13.95
N LYS A 442 24.36 7.97 -14.15
CA LYS A 442 24.01 9.33 -14.58
C LYS A 442 24.03 10.34 -13.43
N TYR A 443 23.48 9.95 -12.27
CA TYR A 443 23.18 10.88 -11.18
C TYR A 443 24.05 10.74 -9.94
N CYS A 444 24.77 9.60 -9.80
CA CYS A 444 25.61 9.34 -8.65
C CYS A 444 27.09 9.36 -9.07
N VAL A 445 27.59 10.50 -9.50
CA VAL A 445 28.99 10.69 -9.90
C VAL A 445 29.72 11.38 -8.76
N PRO A 446 30.69 10.69 -8.07
CA PRO A 446 31.49 11.30 -7.04
C PRO A 446 32.62 12.18 -7.62
N ASP A 447 33.13 13.07 -6.78
CA ASP A 447 34.38 13.79 -7.07
C ASP A 447 35.61 12.82 -7.16
N GLU A 448 36.77 13.31 -7.56
CA GLU A 448 37.94 12.46 -7.72
C GLU A 448 38.37 11.75 -6.44
N ASN A 449 38.24 12.41 -5.28
CA ASN A 449 38.60 11.84 -3.98
C ASN A 449 37.60 10.76 -3.56
N GLY A 450 36.31 11.00 -3.77
CA GLY A 450 35.24 10.02 -3.55
C GLY A 450 35.40 8.79 -4.46
N GLN A 451 35.80 8.98 -5.74
CA GLN A 451 36.05 7.86 -6.64
C GLN A 451 37.23 7.02 -6.17
N ARG A 452 38.35 7.64 -5.69
CA ARG A 452 39.48 6.91 -5.11
C ARG A 452 39.08 6.12 -3.87
N LEU A 453 38.33 6.74 -2.95
CA LEU A 453 37.84 6.05 -1.76
C LEU A 453 36.93 4.88 -2.12
N MET A 454 35.99 5.09 -3.06
CA MET A 454 35.09 4.03 -3.50
C MET A 454 35.80 2.85 -4.14
N ARG A 455 36.86 3.10 -4.94
CA ARG A 455 37.71 2.05 -5.50
C ARG A 455 38.40 1.24 -4.40
N GLN A 456 39.01 1.91 -3.41
CA GLN A 456 39.66 1.24 -2.28
C GLN A 456 38.67 0.41 -1.47
N ALA A 457 37.45 0.94 -1.23
CA ALA A 457 36.38 0.21 -0.53
C ALA A 457 35.90 -1.01 -1.32
N TYR A 458 35.76 -0.88 -2.64
CA TYR A 458 35.34 -1.98 -3.52
C TYR A 458 36.33 -3.16 -3.42
N GLU A 459 37.64 -2.88 -3.49
CA GLU A 459 38.69 -3.90 -3.41
C GLU A 459 38.83 -4.48 -2.00
N ARG A 460 38.83 -3.64 -0.94
CA ARG A 460 39.05 -4.09 0.45
C ARG A 460 37.85 -4.82 1.05
N LEU A 461 36.64 -4.43 0.65
CA LEU A 461 35.39 -5.00 1.18
C LEU A 461 34.84 -6.11 0.27
N ASN A 462 35.47 -6.42 -0.87
CA ASN A 462 34.99 -7.36 -1.89
C ASN A 462 33.52 -7.09 -2.25
N LEU A 463 33.19 -5.81 -2.53
CA LEU A 463 31.82 -5.42 -2.82
C LEU A 463 31.34 -6.05 -4.14
N SER A 464 30.12 -6.57 -4.15
CA SER A 464 29.46 -6.93 -5.39
C SER A 464 29.07 -5.67 -6.18
N ALA A 465 28.82 -5.80 -7.49
CA ALA A 465 28.32 -4.69 -8.31
C ALA A 465 26.97 -4.12 -7.77
N ARG A 466 26.17 -4.97 -7.15
CA ARG A 466 24.92 -4.53 -6.47
C ARG A 466 25.25 -3.70 -5.23
N ALA A 467 26.17 -4.16 -4.38
CA ALA A 467 26.58 -3.43 -3.19
C ALA A 467 27.20 -2.06 -3.55
N TYR A 468 28.02 -2.00 -4.61
CA TYR A 468 28.52 -0.75 -5.16
C TYR A 468 27.40 0.23 -5.48
N ASN A 469 26.40 -0.18 -6.27
CA ASN A 469 25.30 0.69 -6.65
C ASN A 469 24.51 1.18 -5.43
N ARG A 470 24.37 0.37 -4.38
CA ARG A 470 23.67 0.77 -3.14
C ARG A 470 24.44 1.81 -2.36
N VAL A 471 25.76 1.61 -2.18
CA VAL A 471 26.62 2.64 -1.57
C VAL A 471 26.48 3.97 -2.31
N MET A 472 26.46 3.92 -3.65
CA MET A 472 26.31 5.13 -4.47
C MET A 472 24.93 5.80 -4.31
N LYS A 473 23.86 5.03 -4.19
CA LYS A 473 22.51 5.57 -3.92
C LYS A 473 22.42 6.21 -2.54
N VAL A 474 22.99 5.56 -1.52
CA VAL A 474 23.05 6.09 -0.14
C VAL A 474 23.90 7.37 -0.11
N ALA A 475 25.08 7.39 -0.75
CA ALA A 475 25.93 8.57 -0.86
C ALA A 475 25.22 9.74 -1.56
N ARG A 476 24.41 9.47 -2.61
CA ARG A 476 23.58 10.49 -3.27
C ARG A 476 22.54 11.07 -2.31
N THR A 477 21.94 10.21 -1.47
CA THR A 477 20.98 10.66 -0.46
C THR A 477 21.63 11.53 0.61
N ILE A 478 22.82 11.17 1.07
CA ILE A 478 23.59 11.96 2.03
C ILE A 478 23.93 13.34 1.44
N ALA A 479 24.34 13.39 0.18
CA ALA A 479 24.60 14.64 -0.52
C ALA A 479 23.31 15.48 -0.69
N ASP A 480 22.14 14.83 -0.93
CA ASP A 480 20.86 15.55 -1.01
C ASP A 480 20.45 16.14 0.34
N LEU A 481 20.69 15.46 1.44
CA LEU A 481 20.50 15.97 2.80
C LEU A 481 21.45 17.12 3.14
N SER A 482 22.59 17.23 2.43
CA SER A 482 23.56 18.30 2.54
C SER A 482 23.31 19.46 1.56
N GLY A 483 22.16 19.52 0.89
CA GLY A 483 21.78 20.57 -0.04
C GLY A 483 21.84 20.22 -1.53
N GLY A 484 22.10 18.94 -1.88
CA GLY A 484 21.94 18.41 -3.25
C GLY A 484 23.08 18.65 -4.23
N GLY A 485 24.26 19.12 -3.77
CA GLY A 485 25.47 19.29 -4.57
C GLY A 485 26.10 17.99 -5.05
N ASP A 486 27.38 18.05 -5.44
CA ASP A 486 28.15 16.89 -5.87
C ASP A 486 28.39 15.89 -4.73
N ILE A 487 28.58 14.62 -5.08
CA ILE A 487 28.92 13.59 -4.11
C ILE A 487 30.41 13.72 -3.76
N THR A 488 30.70 14.12 -2.52
CA THR A 488 32.06 14.30 -2.02
C THR A 488 32.63 13.06 -1.35
N TYR A 489 33.90 13.12 -0.99
CA TYR A 489 34.60 12.09 -0.22
C TYR A 489 33.85 11.74 1.09
N GLU A 490 33.36 12.75 1.82
CA GLU A 490 32.65 12.60 3.10
C GLU A 490 31.35 11.81 2.93
N HIS A 491 30.60 12.09 1.86
CA HIS A 491 29.35 11.39 1.55
C HIS A 491 29.60 9.90 1.25
N ILE A 492 30.69 9.59 0.54
CA ILE A 492 31.09 8.20 0.26
C ILE A 492 31.57 7.51 1.55
N ALA A 493 32.37 8.21 2.37
CA ALA A 493 32.86 7.67 3.63
C ALA A 493 31.73 7.30 4.59
N GLU A 494 30.73 8.17 4.75
CA GLU A 494 29.53 7.88 5.54
C GLU A 494 28.74 6.70 4.95
N ALA A 495 28.51 6.67 3.64
CA ALA A 495 27.74 5.60 2.99
C ALA A 495 28.39 4.21 3.13
N ILE A 496 29.73 4.13 3.08
CA ILE A 496 30.48 2.88 3.25
C ILE A 496 30.31 2.32 4.66
N GLN A 497 30.19 3.16 5.69
CA GLN A 497 30.04 2.70 7.08
C GLN A 497 28.82 1.78 7.25
N TYR A 498 27.74 2.03 6.52
CA TYR A 498 26.53 1.20 6.54
C TYR A 498 26.71 -0.17 5.86
N ARG A 499 27.88 -0.46 5.29
CA ARG A 499 28.25 -1.77 4.72
C ARG A 499 29.37 -2.48 5.49
N THR A 500 30.06 -1.80 6.41
CA THR A 500 31.11 -2.42 7.24
C THR A 500 30.52 -3.43 8.22
N VAL A 501 29.28 -3.28 8.62
CA VAL A 501 28.52 -4.21 9.48
C VAL A 501 28.42 -5.61 8.85
N ASP A 502 28.38 -5.71 7.51
CA ASP A 502 28.38 -6.99 6.79
C ASP A 502 29.58 -7.86 7.13
N LYS A 503 30.79 -7.27 7.13
CA LYS A 503 32.01 -8.00 7.48
C LYS A 503 32.03 -8.45 8.94
N LYS A 504 31.48 -7.63 9.85
CA LYS A 504 31.42 -7.97 11.27
C LYS A 504 30.53 -9.17 11.55
N TYR A 505 29.42 -9.30 10.84
CA TYR A 505 28.41 -10.31 11.13
C TYR A 505 28.36 -11.47 10.11
N TRP A 506 28.75 -11.27 8.85
CA TRP A 506 28.73 -12.26 7.77
C TRP A 506 30.07 -12.44 7.04
N GLY A 507 31.10 -11.65 7.37
CA GLY A 507 32.47 -11.88 6.86
C GLY A 507 33.08 -13.13 7.51
N GLU A 508 33.82 -13.92 6.71
CA GLU A 508 34.65 -15.02 7.18
C GLU A 508 35.86 -14.47 7.95
#